data_64b64d8f0d7255665807edb91d3b9bf1
#
_entry.id   64b64d8f0d7255665807edb91d3b9bf1
#
_cell.length_a   1.000
_cell.length_b   1.000
_cell.length_c   1.000
_cell.angle_alpha   90.00
_cell.angle_beta   90.00
_cell.angle_gamma   90.00
#
_symmetry.space_group_name_H-M   'P 1'
#
loop_
_entity.id
_entity.type
_entity.pdbx_description
1 polymer ?
#
loop_
_entity_poly.entity_id
_entity_poly.type
_entity_poly.pdbx_seq_one_letter_code
_entity_poly.pdbx_strand_id
1 'polypeptide(L)'
;EVVSLEPGIAGINNINTDVLVNGVAKEVGADCLLLIDSLTASEPARMFQTIQLSTDGGLSPHLAGRKADWSALGIPVISLGVPMVIPTSTLFPDRDLDNRLFTSVGVRSEIEAAGQIIAYAILRVCFPSRSEVECLVYSGLNQNPVPYGFLLELGDEKKEPV
;
A
#
# COMPACT_ATOMS: atom_id res chain seq x y z
N GLU A 1 -1.13 13.58 15.49
CA GLU A 1 -1.16 12.23 16.08
C GLU A 1 -1.51 11.22 14.98
N VAL A 2 -0.95 9.98 15.06
CA VAL A 2 -1.23 8.91 14.10
C VAL A 2 -1.78 7.72 14.87
N VAL A 3 -2.92 7.19 14.42
CA VAL A 3 -3.53 5.96 14.93
C VAL A 3 -3.40 4.88 13.86
N SER A 4 -2.95 3.69 14.22
CA SER A 4 -2.80 2.54 13.34
C SER A 4 -3.84 1.48 13.67
N LEU A 5 -4.44 0.90 12.62
CA LEU A 5 -5.43 -0.16 12.73
C LEU A 5 -5.15 -1.25 11.69
N GLU A 6 -5.09 -2.49 12.15
CA GLU A 6 -5.07 -3.68 11.30
C GLU A 6 -6.44 -4.37 11.36
N PRO A 7 -7.34 -4.14 10.39
CA PRO A 7 -8.71 -4.65 10.46
C PRO A 7 -8.82 -6.16 10.29
N GLY A 8 -7.76 -6.83 9.87
CA GLY A 8 -7.76 -8.24 9.52
C GLY A 8 -8.45 -8.52 8.19
N ILE A 9 -8.75 -9.80 7.95
CA ILE A 9 -9.37 -10.27 6.70
C ILE A 9 -10.85 -10.53 6.94
N ALA A 10 -11.72 -9.77 6.27
CA ALA A 10 -13.18 -9.87 6.41
C ALA A 10 -13.71 -11.29 6.19
N GLY A 11 -13.12 -12.07 5.27
CA GLY A 11 -13.48 -13.47 5.03
C GLY A 11 -13.11 -14.42 6.18
N ILE A 12 -12.31 -13.98 7.16
CA ILE A 12 -11.92 -14.77 8.33
C ILE A 12 -12.69 -14.34 9.57
N ASN A 13 -12.78 -13.02 9.81
CA ASN A 13 -13.40 -12.48 11.02
C ASN A 13 -14.87 -12.11 10.87
N ASN A 14 -15.44 -12.19 9.66
CA ASN A 14 -16.80 -11.78 9.31
C ASN A 14 -17.15 -10.31 9.64
N ILE A 15 -16.15 -9.45 9.78
CA ILE A 15 -16.33 -8.03 10.00
C ILE A 15 -15.98 -7.29 8.72
N ASN A 16 -16.90 -6.48 8.21
CA ASN A 16 -16.60 -5.63 7.07
C ASN A 16 -15.57 -4.57 7.45
N THR A 17 -14.49 -4.51 6.71
CA THR A 17 -13.37 -3.58 6.96
C THR A 17 -13.83 -2.13 7.01
N ASP A 18 -14.74 -1.72 6.12
CA ASP A 18 -15.29 -0.36 6.09
C ASP A 18 -16.06 -0.02 7.38
N VAL A 19 -16.83 -0.96 7.92
CA VAL A 19 -17.57 -0.74 9.18
C VAL A 19 -16.61 -0.52 10.34
N LEU A 20 -15.57 -1.36 10.44
CA LEU A 20 -14.58 -1.26 11.52
C LEU A 20 -13.78 0.05 11.41
N VAL A 21 -13.23 0.34 10.24
CA VAL A 21 -12.41 1.53 10.00
C VAL A 21 -13.24 2.81 10.18
N ASN A 22 -14.46 2.86 9.65
CA ASN A 22 -15.36 4.01 9.84
C ASN A 22 -15.69 4.23 11.33
N GLY A 23 -15.90 3.15 12.08
CA GLY A 23 -16.16 3.24 13.52
C GLY A 23 -14.97 3.83 14.29
N VAL A 24 -13.77 3.29 14.06
CA VAL A 24 -12.54 3.77 14.70
C VAL A 24 -12.21 5.20 14.30
N ALA A 25 -12.26 5.53 12.99
CA ALA A 25 -11.97 6.87 12.50
C ALA A 25 -12.88 7.95 13.14
N LYS A 26 -14.15 7.65 13.32
CA LYS A 26 -15.09 8.53 14.03
C LYS A 26 -14.76 8.69 15.50
N GLU A 27 -14.45 7.59 16.18
CA GLU A 27 -14.16 7.59 17.62
C GLU A 27 -12.89 8.38 17.94
N VAL A 28 -11.85 8.27 17.10
CA VAL A 28 -10.59 9.00 17.29
C VAL A 28 -10.61 10.42 16.71
N GLY A 29 -11.70 10.82 16.05
CA GLY A 29 -11.80 12.13 15.40
C GLY A 29 -10.77 12.32 14.30
N ALA A 30 -10.61 11.33 13.41
CA ALA A 30 -9.60 11.38 12.36
C ALA A 30 -9.86 12.51 11.35
N ASP A 31 -8.83 13.25 10.98
CA ASP A 31 -8.87 14.31 9.96
C ASP A 31 -8.59 13.79 8.55
N CYS A 32 -7.95 12.63 8.44
CA CYS A 32 -7.59 11.97 7.19
C CYS A 32 -7.46 10.47 7.40
N LEU A 33 -7.81 9.68 6.39
CA LEU A 33 -7.63 8.24 6.38
C LEU A 33 -6.58 7.85 5.35
N LEU A 34 -5.53 7.13 5.80
CA LEU A 34 -4.56 6.49 4.92
C LEU A 34 -4.80 4.99 4.91
N LEU A 35 -5.19 4.47 3.76
CA LEU A 35 -5.40 3.05 3.51
C LEU A 35 -4.15 2.45 2.86
N ILE A 36 -3.71 1.29 3.34
CA ILE A 36 -2.60 0.54 2.75
C ILE A 36 -3.08 -0.87 2.48
N ASP A 37 -3.02 -1.31 1.22
CA ASP A 37 -3.52 -2.62 0.83
C ASP A 37 -2.71 -3.25 -0.30
N SER A 38 -2.89 -4.55 -0.49
CA SER A 38 -2.39 -5.28 -1.64
C SER A 38 -3.31 -5.10 -2.84
N LEU A 39 -2.74 -5.02 -4.03
CA LEU A 39 -3.48 -4.89 -5.29
C LEU A 39 -3.26 -6.10 -6.19
N THR A 40 -4.18 -6.23 -7.15
CA THR A 40 -4.01 -7.12 -8.29
C THR A 40 -3.27 -6.39 -9.41
N ALA A 41 -2.17 -6.97 -9.89
CA ALA A 41 -1.42 -6.43 -11.02
C ALA A 41 -2.20 -6.61 -12.33
N SER A 42 -2.23 -5.58 -13.16
CA SER A 42 -2.77 -5.63 -14.53
C SER A 42 -1.79 -6.22 -15.54
N GLU A 43 -0.51 -6.24 -15.19
CA GLU A 43 0.58 -6.77 -16.01
C GLU A 43 1.74 -7.26 -15.12
N PRO A 44 2.51 -8.28 -15.56
CA PRO A 44 3.59 -8.86 -14.75
C PRO A 44 4.65 -7.86 -14.30
N ALA A 45 4.98 -6.89 -15.16
CA ALA A 45 6.00 -5.88 -14.89
C ALA A 45 5.67 -4.94 -13.71
N ARG A 46 4.42 -4.91 -13.26
CA ARG A 46 4.00 -4.09 -12.11
C ARG A 46 4.06 -4.81 -10.78
N MET A 47 4.14 -6.14 -10.79
CA MET A 47 4.18 -6.91 -9.54
C MET A 47 5.38 -6.51 -8.70
N PHE A 48 5.13 -6.04 -7.49
CA PHE A 48 6.13 -5.56 -6.52
C PHE A 48 7.08 -4.46 -7.03
N GLN A 49 6.81 -3.87 -8.20
CA GLN A 49 7.65 -2.83 -8.81
C GLN A 49 7.07 -1.43 -8.70
N THR A 50 5.82 -1.33 -8.23
CA THR A 50 5.12 -0.04 -8.13
C THR A 50 4.36 0.08 -6.82
N ILE A 51 4.30 1.30 -6.29
CA ILE A 51 3.35 1.68 -5.25
C ILE A 51 2.35 2.63 -5.91
N GLN A 52 1.09 2.26 -5.91
CA GLN A 52 0.02 3.06 -6.49
C GLN A 52 -0.60 3.94 -5.42
N LEU A 53 -0.84 5.21 -5.75
CA LEU A 53 -1.49 6.18 -4.87
C LEU A 53 -2.79 6.66 -5.52
N SER A 54 -3.86 6.73 -4.73
CA SER A 54 -5.13 7.30 -5.12
C SER A 54 -5.68 8.21 -4.02
N THR A 55 -6.32 9.29 -4.39
CA THR A 55 -6.93 10.25 -3.46
C THR A 55 -8.46 10.20 -3.46
N ASP A 56 -9.04 9.28 -4.19
CA ASP A 56 -10.49 9.08 -4.30
C ASP A 56 -11.00 7.82 -3.56
N GLY A 57 -10.13 7.17 -2.78
CA GLY A 57 -10.43 5.90 -2.13
C GLY A 57 -10.59 4.73 -3.12
N GLY A 58 -10.18 4.93 -4.37
CA GLY A 58 -10.48 4.07 -5.51
C GLY A 58 -9.61 2.82 -5.68
N LEU A 59 -8.62 2.59 -4.83
CA LEU A 59 -7.90 1.33 -4.82
C LEU A 59 -8.81 0.29 -4.17
N SER A 60 -9.51 -0.47 -5.00
CA SER A 60 -10.43 -1.51 -4.53
C SER A 60 -9.67 -2.80 -4.29
N PRO A 61 -9.79 -3.43 -3.12
CA PRO A 61 -9.39 -4.81 -2.93
C PRO A 61 -10.30 -5.70 -3.77
N HIS A 62 -9.77 -6.26 -4.86
CA HIS A 62 -10.55 -7.10 -5.77
C HIS A 62 -10.95 -8.46 -5.18
N LEU A 63 -10.42 -8.84 -4.01
CA LEU A 63 -10.61 -10.17 -3.44
C LEU A 63 -11.92 -10.34 -2.63
N ALA A 64 -12.58 -9.27 -2.22
CA ALA A 64 -13.74 -9.35 -1.34
C ALA A 64 -15.10 -9.12 -2.04
N GLY A 65 -15.14 -8.93 -3.34
CA GLY A 65 -16.40 -8.79 -4.12
C GLY A 65 -17.24 -7.54 -3.80
N ARG A 66 -16.90 -6.77 -2.78
CA ARG A 66 -17.58 -5.53 -2.40
C ARG A 66 -16.58 -4.37 -2.30
N LYS A 67 -16.90 -3.29 -3.00
CA LYS A 67 -16.15 -2.05 -2.87
C LYS A 67 -16.46 -1.42 -1.50
N ALA A 68 -15.44 -1.11 -0.72
CA ALA A 68 -15.60 -0.38 0.53
C ALA A 68 -16.12 1.03 0.26
N ASP A 69 -17.04 1.50 1.11
CA ASP A 69 -17.59 2.86 1.03
C ASP A 69 -17.02 3.73 2.15
N TRP A 70 -16.18 4.67 1.75
CA TRP A 70 -15.55 5.64 2.65
C TRP A 70 -16.26 6.99 2.68
N SER A 71 -17.29 7.21 1.85
CA SER A 71 -17.98 8.49 1.71
C SER A 71 -18.64 8.95 3.01
N ALA A 72 -19.05 8.01 3.86
CA ALA A 72 -19.66 8.29 5.17
C ALA A 72 -18.73 8.96 6.18
N LEU A 73 -17.41 8.98 5.93
CA LEU A 73 -16.44 9.63 6.83
C LEU A 73 -16.40 11.15 6.67
N GLY A 74 -16.67 11.68 5.48
CA GLY A 74 -16.58 13.11 5.21
C GLY A 74 -15.17 13.72 5.35
N ILE A 75 -14.14 12.89 5.36
CA ILE A 75 -12.72 13.28 5.47
C ILE A 75 -11.95 12.79 4.22
N PRO A 76 -10.79 13.40 3.91
CA PRO A 76 -9.93 12.90 2.84
C PRO A 76 -9.50 11.46 3.05
N VAL A 77 -9.55 10.66 1.99
CA VAL A 77 -9.09 9.28 1.97
C VAL A 77 -7.98 9.13 0.95
N ILE A 78 -6.80 8.73 1.41
CA ILE A 78 -5.64 8.44 0.58
C ILE A 78 -5.44 6.94 0.61
N SER A 79 -5.27 6.32 -0.55
CA SER A 79 -5.01 4.89 -0.66
C SER A 79 -3.63 4.65 -1.26
N LEU A 80 -2.85 3.80 -0.62
CA LEU A 80 -1.60 3.25 -1.12
C LEU A 80 -1.79 1.76 -1.40
N GLY A 81 -1.40 1.32 -2.58
CA GLY A 81 -1.53 -0.08 -2.95
C GLY A 81 -0.30 -0.63 -3.63
N VAL A 82 0.07 -1.85 -3.27
CA VAL A 82 1.19 -2.58 -3.90
C VAL A 82 0.63 -3.77 -4.67
N PRO A 83 0.86 -3.85 -6.00
CA PRO A 83 0.46 -5.03 -6.78
C PRO A 83 1.26 -6.26 -6.36
N MET A 84 0.62 -7.20 -5.68
CA MET A 84 1.28 -8.39 -5.09
C MET A 84 0.83 -9.70 -5.72
N VAL A 85 -0.29 -9.68 -6.43
CA VAL A 85 -0.88 -10.85 -7.08
C VAL A 85 -1.27 -10.52 -8.51
N ILE A 86 -1.28 -11.54 -9.38
CA ILE A 86 -1.70 -11.40 -10.77
C ILE A 86 -2.62 -12.57 -11.17
N PRO A 87 -3.74 -12.33 -11.88
CA PRO A 87 -4.61 -13.40 -12.34
C PRO A 87 -3.95 -14.29 -13.39
N THR A 88 -4.30 -15.58 -13.39
CA THR A 88 -3.91 -16.53 -14.44
C THR A 88 -4.31 -16.05 -15.82
N SER A 89 -5.48 -15.46 -15.95
CA SER A 89 -5.98 -14.90 -17.20
C SER A 89 -5.11 -13.78 -17.77
N THR A 90 -4.42 -13.04 -16.93
CA THR A 90 -3.46 -12.00 -17.35
C THR A 90 -2.12 -12.62 -17.80
N LEU A 91 -1.67 -13.68 -17.13
CA LEU A 91 -0.42 -14.37 -17.49
C LEU A 91 -0.54 -15.26 -18.73
N PHE A 92 -1.72 -15.85 -18.92
CA PHE A 92 -2.00 -16.84 -19.96
C PHE A 92 -3.36 -16.56 -20.62
N PRO A 93 -3.49 -15.46 -21.38
CA PRO A 93 -4.79 -15.02 -21.92
C PRO A 93 -5.43 -16.04 -22.87
N ASP A 94 -4.64 -16.88 -23.51
CA ASP A 94 -5.12 -17.90 -24.47
C ASP A 94 -5.49 -19.24 -23.82
N ARG A 95 -5.41 -19.33 -22.48
CA ARG A 95 -5.74 -20.56 -21.75
C ARG A 95 -6.97 -20.37 -20.91
N ASP A 96 -7.90 -21.30 -21.02
CA ASP A 96 -9.03 -21.44 -20.10
C ASP A 96 -8.52 -22.06 -18.78
N LEU A 97 -7.96 -21.20 -17.94
CA LEU A 97 -7.48 -21.58 -16.62
C LEU A 97 -8.43 -21.00 -15.57
N ASP A 98 -8.71 -21.80 -14.56
CA ASP A 98 -9.42 -21.31 -13.38
C ASP A 98 -8.84 -19.95 -12.96
N ASN A 99 -9.69 -19.02 -12.57
CA ASN A 99 -9.29 -17.67 -12.19
C ASN A 99 -8.48 -17.66 -10.89
N ARG A 100 -7.28 -18.23 -10.95
CA ARG A 100 -6.32 -18.30 -9.83
C ARG A 100 -5.46 -17.05 -9.80
N LEU A 101 -4.96 -16.73 -8.62
CA LEU A 101 -4.02 -15.67 -8.41
C LEU A 101 -2.63 -16.26 -8.21
N PHE A 102 -1.65 -15.67 -8.86
CA PHE A 102 -0.23 -15.96 -8.69
C PHE A 102 0.45 -14.83 -7.95
N THR A 103 1.48 -15.18 -7.21
CA THR A 103 2.41 -14.24 -6.60
C THR A 103 3.85 -14.74 -6.77
N SER A 104 4.80 -13.89 -6.44
CA SER A 104 6.23 -14.21 -6.47
C SER A 104 6.61 -15.26 -5.42
N VAL A 105 7.61 -16.08 -5.71
CA VAL A 105 8.24 -16.97 -4.73
C VAL A 105 8.93 -16.16 -3.62
N GLY A 106 9.44 -14.98 -3.96
CA GLY A 106 10.08 -14.03 -3.05
C GLY A 106 9.09 -13.12 -2.30
N VAL A 107 7.79 -13.39 -2.36
CA VAL A 107 6.72 -12.52 -1.84
C VAL A 107 6.99 -11.93 -0.46
N ARG A 108 7.59 -12.70 0.44
CA ARG A 108 7.88 -12.24 1.81
C ARG A 108 8.88 -11.08 1.83
N SER A 109 10.01 -11.24 1.16
CA SER A 109 11.04 -10.18 1.11
C SER A 109 10.56 -8.95 0.34
N GLU A 110 9.72 -9.15 -0.68
CA GLU A 110 9.13 -8.07 -1.48
C GLU A 110 8.09 -7.28 -0.68
N ILE A 111 7.27 -7.94 0.14
CA ILE A 111 6.35 -7.30 1.09
C ILE A 111 7.13 -6.50 2.14
N GLU A 112 8.18 -7.08 2.71
CA GLU A 112 9.02 -6.41 3.70
C GLU A 112 9.63 -5.13 3.09
N ALA A 113 10.19 -5.19 1.89
CA ALA A 113 10.76 -4.04 1.20
C ALA A 113 9.72 -2.95 0.91
N ALA A 114 8.56 -3.31 0.36
CA ALA A 114 7.48 -2.36 0.11
C ALA A 114 6.98 -1.71 1.41
N GLY A 115 6.82 -2.51 2.47
CA GLY A 115 6.41 -2.03 3.79
C GLY A 115 7.41 -1.03 4.39
N GLN A 116 8.71 -1.29 4.27
CA GLN A 116 9.76 -0.38 4.73
C GLN A 116 9.75 0.95 3.98
N ILE A 117 9.57 0.92 2.65
CA ILE A 117 9.47 2.14 1.83
C ILE A 117 8.25 2.97 2.25
N ILE A 118 7.09 2.32 2.39
CA ILE A 118 5.86 3.00 2.82
C ILE A 118 6.02 3.55 4.24
N ALA A 119 6.58 2.79 5.17
CA ALA A 119 6.84 3.23 6.54
C ALA A 119 7.77 4.45 6.57
N TYR A 120 8.84 4.45 5.77
CA TYR A 120 9.73 5.59 5.64
C TYR A 120 8.99 6.83 5.14
N ALA A 121 8.18 6.70 4.10
CA ALA A 121 7.40 7.81 3.56
C ALA A 121 6.41 8.38 4.59
N ILE A 122 5.71 7.52 5.33
CA ILE A 122 4.80 7.94 6.41
C ILE A 122 5.56 8.69 7.52
N LEU A 123 6.71 8.17 7.93
CA LEU A 123 7.54 8.82 8.94
C LEU A 123 7.98 10.22 8.50
N ARG A 124 8.40 10.38 7.24
CA ARG A 124 8.82 11.67 6.69
C ARG A 124 7.67 12.69 6.65
N VAL A 125 6.47 12.24 6.31
CA VAL A 125 5.28 13.12 6.17
C VAL A 125 4.65 13.43 7.52
N CYS A 126 4.42 12.40 8.34
CA CYS A 126 3.65 12.55 9.58
C CYS A 126 4.49 13.03 10.77
N PHE A 127 5.82 12.88 10.70
CA PHE A 127 6.76 13.28 11.76
C PHE A 127 7.90 14.14 11.23
N PRO A 128 7.62 15.34 10.70
CA PRO A 128 8.61 16.18 10.00
C PRO A 128 9.78 16.65 10.89
N SER A 129 9.63 16.58 12.21
CA SER A 129 10.70 16.91 13.16
C SER A 129 11.76 15.82 13.33
N ARG A 130 11.51 14.60 12.83
CA ARG A 130 12.48 13.51 12.88
C ARG A 130 13.54 13.69 11.81
N SER A 131 14.78 13.38 12.16
CA SER A 131 15.88 13.36 11.21
C SER A 131 15.68 12.22 10.19
N GLU A 132 16.33 12.35 9.05
CA GLU A 132 16.33 11.31 8.02
C GLU A 132 16.88 9.98 8.54
N VAL A 133 17.94 10.04 9.34
CA VAL A 133 18.54 8.84 9.96
C VAL A 133 17.55 8.12 10.87
N GLU A 134 16.82 8.85 11.70
CA GLU A 134 15.76 8.24 12.52
C GLU A 134 14.67 7.59 11.66
N CYS A 135 14.24 8.24 10.59
CA CYS A 135 13.24 7.68 9.69
C CYS A 135 13.74 6.39 9.01
N LEU A 136 15.00 6.34 8.58
CA LEU A 136 15.64 5.14 8.02
C LEU A 136 15.72 4.00 9.04
N VAL A 137 16.10 4.31 10.27
CA VAL A 137 16.17 3.30 11.35
C VAL A 137 14.78 2.75 11.69
N TYR A 138 13.81 3.62 11.92
CA TYR A 138 12.46 3.22 12.32
C TYR A 138 11.69 2.50 11.22
N SER A 139 11.93 2.82 9.95
CA SER A 139 11.34 2.09 8.82
C SER A 139 12.00 0.75 8.54
N GLY A 140 13.20 0.51 9.07
CA GLY A 140 14.02 -0.68 8.79
C GLY A 140 14.76 -0.63 7.45
N LEU A 141 14.65 0.45 6.67
CA LEU A 141 15.32 0.59 5.37
C LEU A 141 16.86 0.54 5.44
N ASN A 142 17.44 0.82 6.61
CA ASN A 142 18.88 0.75 6.82
C ASN A 142 19.41 -0.69 7.01
N GLN A 143 18.53 -1.67 7.19
CA GLN A 143 18.92 -3.05 7.54
C GLN A 143 18.84 -4.02 6.35
N ASN A 144 18.03 -3.70 5.34
CA ASN A 144 17.87 -4.53 4.17
C ASN A 144 18.30 -3.77 2.92
N PRO A 145 19.18 -4.34 2.07
CA PRO A 145 19.39 -3.77 0.75
C PRO A 145 18.06 -3.80 0.02
N VAL A 146 17.61 -2.64 -0.45
CA VAL A 146 16.43 -2.53 -1.30
C VAL A 146 16.62 -3.47 -2.48
N PRO A 147 15.71 -4.41 -2.77
CA PRO A 147 15.82 -5.26 -3.93
C PRO A 147 16.01 -4.40 -5.19
N TYR A 148 16.87 -4.84 -6.10
CA TYR A 148 17.33 -4.08 -7.28
C TYR A 148 16.23 -3.49 -8.19
N GLY A 149 14.95 -3.74 -7.93
CA GLY A 149 13.81 -3.19 -8.64
C GLY A 149 13.23 -1.89 -8.08
N PHE A 150 13.61 -1.47 -6.86
CA PHE A 150 13.15 -0.23 -6.22
C PHE A 150 14.24 0.85 -6.22
N LEU A 151 14.87 1.10 -7.34
CA LEU A 151 15.66 2.31 -7.51
C LEU A 151 14.68 3.49 -7.59
N LEU A 152 14.46 4.15 -6.45
CA LEU A 152 14.00 5.53 -6.46
C LEU A 152 15.08 6.34 -7.19
N GLU A 153 14.84 6.69 -8.44
CA GLU A 153 15.50 7.86 -9.02
C GLU A 153 14.96 9.06 -8.22
N LEU A 154 15.64 9.38 -7.15
CA LEU A 154 15.52 10.69 -6.52
C LEU A 154 16.04 11.65 -7.60
N GLY A 155 15.10 12.33 -8.26
CA GLY A 155 15.44 13.30 -9.29
C GLY A 155 16.46 14.26 -8.73
N ASP A 156 17.61 14.36 -9.42
CA ASP A 156 18.59 15.39 -9.15
C ASP A 156 17.88 16.74 -9.14
N GLU A 157 17.78 17.37 -7.98
CA GLU A 157 17.47 18.79 -7.91
C GLU A 157 18.49 19.50 -8.78
N LYS A 158 18.07 19.92 -9.97
CA LYS A 158 18.85 20.79 -10.82
C LYS A 158 19.17 22.04 -9.99
N LYS A 159 20.40 22.11 -9.49
CA LYS A 159 20.97 23.38 -9.03
C LYS A 159 20.96 24.30 -10.23
N GLU A 160 20.05 25.26 -10.23
CA GLU A 160 20.14 26.38 -11.17
C GLU A 160 21.46 27.11 -10.91
N PRO A 161 22.25 27.39 -11.94
CA PRO A 161 23.47 28.17 -11.79
C PRO A 161 23.06 29.62 -11.50
N VAL A 162 23.70 30.19 -10.47
CA VAL A 162 23.64 31.60 -10.12
C VAL A 162 24.31 32.44 -11.20
#